data_cc79c6bd9c7bb57b8d015dd8d9f1fefd
#
_entry.id   cc79c6bd9c7bb57b8d015dd8d9f1fefd
#
_cell.length_a   1.000
_cell.length_b   1.000
_cell.length_c   1.000
_cell.angle_alpha   90.00
_cell.angle_beta   90.00
_cell.angle_gamma   90.00
#
_symmetry.space_group_name_H-M   'P 1'
#
loop_
_entity.id
_entity.type
_entity.pdbx_description
1 polymer ?
#
loop_
_entity_poly.entity_id
_entity_poly.type
_entity_poly.pdbx_seq_one_letter_code
_entity_poly.pdbx_strand_id
1 'polypeptide(L)'
;MAELKTKSRPTGATAVLARTGFPHVTSATKGEIHIVTGPSQPGFNPIDLLYASLSACLTMSARIAASQMGVLDRVSEIIAEVTGEKAAEGLSRVQTFTIAFTIRGDIDDDTRRAIARAAEEEICTVSNTIRGNPDFSTTVSG
;
A
#
# COMPACT_ATOMS: atom_id res chain seq x y z
N MET A 1 -23.04 7.61 -25.58
CA MET A 1 -21.77 7.42 -24.83
C MET A 1 -21.67 5.97 -24.42
N ALA A 2 -20.58 5.32 -24.79
CA ALA A 2 -20.33 3.97 -24.32
C ALA A 2 -20.01 4.00 -22.83
N GLU A 3 -20.72 3.22 -22.03
CA GLU A 3 -20.37 3.00 -20.63
C GLU A 3 -18.99 2.35 -20.56
N LEU A 4 -18.05 3.00 -19.84
CA LEU A 4 -16.79 2.39 -19.48
C LEU A 4 -17.08 1.26 -18.50
N LYS A 5 -17.07 0.02 -18.96
CA LYS A 5 -17.10 -1.14 -18.09
C LYS A 5 -15.78 -1.20 -17.34
N THR A 6 -15.76 -0.73 -16.11
CA THR A 6 -14.66 -0.99 -15.18
C THR A 6 -14.62 -2.49 -14.91
N LYS A 7 -13.53 -3.14 -15.33
CA LYS A 7 -13.28 -4.52 -14.91
C LYS A 7 -12.97 -4.53 -13.42
N SER A 8 -13.88 -5.06 -12.62
CA SER A 8 -13.60 -5.29 -11.21
C SER A 8 -12.75 -6.55 -11.06
N ARG A 9 -11.65 -6.43 -10.35
CA ARG A 9 -10.81 -7.55 -9.96
C ARG A 9 -11.33 -8.10 -8.63
N PRO A 10 -11.44 -9.43 -8.45
CA PRO A 10 -11.73 -9.98 -7.13
C PRO A 10 -10.69 -9.50 -6.13
N THR A 11 -11.14 -9.11 -4.95
CA THR A 11 -10.29 -8.63 -3.86
C THR A 11 -10.50 -9.46 -2.61
N GLY A 12 -9.50 -9.50 -1.77
CA GLY A 12 -9.54 -10.19 -0.51
C GLY A 12 -8.36 -11.13 -0.33
N ALA A 13 -8.21 -11.61 0.88
CA ALA A 13 -7.17 -12.56 1.23
C ALA A 13 -7.68 -13.49 2.33
N THR A 14 -7.17 -14.73 2.32
CA THR A 14 -7.46 -15.73 3.34
C THR A 14 -6.15 -16.19 3.95
N ALA A 15 -6.07 -16.16 5.27
CA ALA A 15 -4.94 -16.69 6.01
C ALA A 15 -5.33 -17.99 6.71
N VAL A 16 -4.48 -19.00 6.60
CA VAL A 16 -4.65 -20.28 7.27
C VAL A 16 -3.49 -20.49 8.23
N LEU A 17 -3.81 -20.76 9.48
CA LEU A 17 -2.83 -20.99 10.54
C LEU A 17 -3.21 -22.24 11.32
N ALA A 18 -2.28 -23.18 11.43
CA ALA A 18 -2.44 -24.33 12.31
C ALA A 18 -2.01 -23.97 13.74
N ARG A 19 -1.95 -24.96 14.62
CA ARG A 19 -1.55 -24.75 16.03
C ARG A 19 -0.13 -24.24 16.16
N THR A 20 0.74 -24.57 15.21
CA THR A 20 2.15 -24.16 15.17
C THR A 20 2.48 -23.58 13.80
N GLY A 21 3.60 -22.89 13.68
CA GLY A 21 4.07 -22.33 12.43
C GLY A 21 3.53 -20.93 12.20
N PHE A 22 3.63 -20.48 10.96
CA PHE A 22 3.23 -19.15 10.53
C PHE A 22 2.08 -19.21 9.53
N PRO A 23 1.28 -18.15 9.44
CA PRO A 23 0.17 -18.14 8.48
C PRO A 23 0.64 -18.23 7.03
N HIS A 24 -0.12 -18.98 6.25
CA HIS A 24 -0.04 -18.97 4.79
C HIS A 24 -1.20 -18.12 4.27
N VAL A 25 -0.90 -17.11 3.46
CA VAL A 25 -1.89 -16.16 2.95
C VAL A 25 -2.06 -16.33 1.44
N THR A 26 -3.30 -16.42 1.01
CA THR A 26 -3.66 -16.54 -0.41
C THR A 26 -4.60 -15.39 -0.77
N SER A 27 -4.29 -14.67 -1.84
CA SER A 27 -5.20 -13.64 -2.36
C SER A 27 -6.39 -14.27 -3.11
N ALA A 28 -7.44 -13.47 -3.32
CA ALA A 28 -8.60 -13.87 -4.12
C ALA A 28 -8.22 -14.29 -5.55
N THR A 29 -7.10 -13.79 -6.07
CA THR A 29 -6.57 -14.12 -7.40
C THR A 29 -5.48 -15.19 -7.38
N LYS A 30 -5.34 -15.92 -6.26
CA LYS A 30 -4.44 -17.08 -6.07
C LYS A 30 -2.95 -16.73 -5.93
N GLY A 31 -2.62 -15.47 -5.63
CA GLY A 31 -1.26 -15.12 -5.19
C GLY A 31 -1.01 -15.64 -3.77
N GLU A 32 0.23 -15.97 -3.44
CA GLU A 32 0.59 -16.57 -2.16
C GLU A 32 1.69 -15.78 -1.46
N ILE A 33 1.56 -15.65 -0.14
CA ILE A 33 2.57 -15.04 0.72
C ILE A 33 2.71 -15.89 1.98
N HIS A 34 3.95 -16.20 2.34
CA HIS A 34 4.30 -16.82 3.62
C HIS A 34 4.70 -15.73 4.61
N ILE A 35 4.04 -15.70 5.74
CA ILE A 35 4.36 -14.74 6.80
C ILE A 35 5.62 -15.19 7.53
N VAL A 36 6.54 -14.26 7.76
CA VAL A 36 7.78 -14.47 8.48
C VAL A 36 7.88 -13.44 9.60
N THR A 37 8.04 -13.88 10.84
CA THR A 37 8.10 -12.96 11.99
C THR A 37 9.48 -12.90 12.65
N GLY A 38 10.39 -13.78 12.28
CA GLY A 38 11.74 -13.79 12.85
C GLY A 38 12.53 -12.53 12.48
N PRO A 39 13.15 -11.84 13.44
CA PRO A 39 13.79 -10.55 13.18
C PRO A 39 15.01 -10.63 12.24
N SER A 40 15.57 -11.80 12.06
CA SER A 40 16.75 -12.01 11.20
C SER A 40 16.40 -12.68 9.88
N GLN A 41 15.14 -13.05 9.65
CA GLN A 41 14.72 -13.74 8.43
C GLN A 41 14.20 -12.76 7.39
N PRO A 42 14.71 -12.81 6.15
CA PRO A 42 14.13 -12.03 5.05
C PRO A 42 12.68 -12.47 4.82
N GLY A 43 11.76 -11.50 4.74
CA GLY A 43 10.36 -11.79 4.48
C GLY A 43 9.47 -10.67 4.95
N PHE A 44 8.18 -10.95 5.00
CA PHE A 44 7.16 -9.98 5.40
C PHE A 44 6.40 -10.49 6.63
N ASN A 45 6.38 -9.70 7.69
CA ASN A 45 5.41 -9.86 8.77
C ASN A 45 4.13 -9.06 8.43
N PRO A 46 3.05 -9.15 9.22
CA PRO A 46 1.82 -8.42 8.88
C PRO A 46 1.99 -6.89 8.76
N ILE A 47 2.82 -6.29 9.60
CA ILE A 47 3.08 -4.83 9.54
C ILE A 47 3.93 -4.48 8.32
N ASP A 48 4.90 -5.32 7.95
CA ASP A 48 5.66 -5.13 6.70
C ASP A 48 4.72 -5.13 5.49
N LEU A 49 3.68 -5.98 5.50
CA LEU A 49 2.68 -6.01 4.43
C LEU A 49 1.86 -4.73 4.39
N LEU A 50 1.57 -4.13 5.53
CA LEU A 50 0.89 -2.83 5.59
C LEU A 50 1.77 -1.75 4.95
N TYR A 51 3.04 -1.68 5.31
CA TYR A 51 4.00 -0.74 4.70
C TYR A 51 4.17 -1.03 3.20
N ALA A 52 4.29 -2.29 2.82
CA ALA A 52 4.45 -2.70 1.43
C ALA A 52 3.23 -2.31 0.58
N SER A 53 2.02 -2.52 1.09
CA SER A 53 0.80 -2.13 0.39
C SER A 53 0.74 -0.63 0.14
N LEU A 54 1.08 0.16 1.14
CA LEU A 54 1.10 1.62 1.04
C LEU A 54 2.17 2.09 0.07
N SER A 55 3.41 1.59 0.19
CA SER A 55 4.51 1.99 -0.70
C SER A 55 4.23 1.63 -2.16
N ALA A 56 3.75 0.43 -2.43
CA ALA A 56 3.39 0.00 -3.79
C ALA A 56 2.27 0.86 -4.37
N CYS A 57 1.21 1.10 -3.60
CA CYS A 57 0.08 1.91 -4.04
C CYS A 57 0.51 3.36 -4.31
N LEU A 58 1.36 3.92 -3.47
CA LEU A 58 1.88 5.29 -3.67
C LEU A 58 2.70 5.43 -4.94
N THR A 59 3.56 4.46 -5.27
CA THR A 59 4.35 4.51 -6.53
C THR A 59 3.45 4.45 -7.75
N MET A 60 2.46 3.57 -7.75
CA MET A 60 1.48 3.45 -8.83
C MET A 60 0.64 4.73 -8.95
N SER A 61 0.22 5.29 -7.83
CA SER A 61 -0.56 6.54 -7.78
C SER A 61 0.25 7.73 -8.26
N ALA A 62 1.55 7.79 -7.93
CA ALA A 62 2.45 8.82 -8.43
C ALA A 62 2.61 8.73 -9.96
N ARG A 63 2.68 7.52 -10.50
CA ARG A 63 2.71 7.33 -11.97
C ARG A 63 1.43 7.83 -12.62
N ILE A 64 0.28 7.57 -12.01
CA ILE A 64 -1.01 8.10 -12.49
C ILE A 64 -1.00 9.64 -12.44
N ALA A 65 -0.55 10.22 -11.33
CA ALA A 65 -0.46 11.67 -11.21
C ALA A 65 0.45 12.29 -12.28
N ALA A 66 1.62 11.69 -12.50
CA ALA A 66 2.55 12.14 -13.54
C ALA A 66 1.91 12.09 -14.94
N SER A 67 1.14 11.04 -15.21
CA SER A 67 0.39 10.91 -16.46
C SER A 67 -0.67 12.00 -16.61
N GLN A 68 -1.44 12.25 -15.56
CA GLN A 68 -2.47 13.30 -15.56
C GLN A 68 -1.87 14.70 -15.74
N MET A 69 -0.66 14.93 -15.24
CA MET A 69 0.06 16.19 -15.38
C MET A 69 0.80 16.30 -16.72
N GLY A 70 0.77 15.25 -17.56
CA GLY A 70 1.43 15.24 -18.85
C GLY A 70 2.94 15.15 -18.82
N VAL A 71 3.52 14.66 -17.70
CA VAL A 71 4.98 14.60 -17.52
C VAL A 71 5.54 13.18 -17.39
N LEU A 72 4.71 12.17 -17.54
CA LEU A 72 5.13 10.76 -17.33
C LEU A 72 6.31 10.36 -18.23
N ASP A 73 6.36 10.84 -19.45
CA ASP A 73 7.46 10.58 -20.39
C ASP A 73 8.82 11.12 -19.94
N ARG A 74 8.83 12.04 -18.98
CA ARG A 74 10.04 12.60 -18.39
C ARG A 74 10.41 12.00 -17.04
N VAL A 75 9.58 11.08 -16.51
CA VAL A 75 9.83 10.35 -15.27
C VAL A 75 10.52 9.03 -15.60
N SER A 76 11.66 8.76 -14.99
CA SER A 76 12.42 7.52 -15.21
C SER A 76 12.21 6.48 -14.10
N GLU A 77 11.97 6.92 -12.88
CA GLU A 77 11.83 6.02 -11.73
C GLU A 77 11.06 6.69 -10.61
N ILE A 78 10.25 5.92 -9.90
CA ILE A 78 9.53 6.37 -8.71
C ILE A 78 9.82 5.39 -7.59
N ILE A 79 10.29 5.91 -6.46
CA ILE A 79 10.54 5.15 -5.24
C ILE A 79 9.68 5.75 -4.14
N ALA A 80 9.03 4.90 -3.36
CA ALA A 80 8.34 5.31 -2.14
C ALA A 80 8.81 4.43 -0.98
N GLU A 81 9.46 5.03 -0.01
CA GLU A 81 9.81 4.37 1.25
C GLU A 81 8.75 4.73 2.28
N VAL A 82 8.21 3.70 2.93
CA VAL A 82 7.23 3.88 3.99
C VAL A 82 7.75 3.22 5.25
N THR A 83 7.85 4.01 6.29
CA THR A 83 8.18 3.57 7.65
C THR A 83 7.10 4.05 8.60
N GLY A 84 7.16 3.62 9.84
CA GLY A 84 6.17 4.06 10.82
C GLY A 84 6.68 3.95 12.24
N GLU A 85 5.96 4.62 13.13
CA GLU A 85 6.18 4.57 14.55
C GLU A 85 4.94 4.03 15.24
N LYS A 86 5.15 3.07 16.15
CA LYS A 86 4.07 2.54 16.98
C LYS A 86 3.69 3.54 18.07
N ALA A 87 2.42 3.54 18.44
CA ALA A 87 1.93 4.32 19.55
C ALA A 87 2.61 3.87 20.86
N ALA A 88 3.03 4.84 21.68
CA ALA A 88 3.65 4.58 22.98
C ALA A 88 2.63 4.09 24.00
N GLU A 89 1.36 4.46 23.86
CA GLU A 89 0.28 4.17 24.79
C GLU A 89 -0.97 3.71 24.05
N GLY A 90 -1.85 3.01 24.76
CA GLY A 90 -3.09 2.49 24.22
C GLY A 90 -2.90 1.21 23.44
N LEU A 91 -3.80 0.95 22.51
CA LEU A 91 -3.75 -0.24 21.69
C LEU A 91 -2.51 -0.24 20.79
N SER A 92 -1.90 -1.42 20.60
CA SER A 92 -0.78 -1.60 19.68
C SER A 92 -1.22 -1.24 18.27
N ARG A 93 -0.59 -0.23 17.70
CA ARG A 93 -0.92 0.29 16.37
C ARG A 93 0.22 1.14 15.82
N VAL A 94 0.29 1.26 14.53
CA VAL A 94 1.12 2.28 13.88
C VAL A 94 0.40 3.62 14.04
N GLN A 95 1.03 4.55 14.72
CA GLN A 95 0.48 5.88 14.96
C GLN A 95 0.85 6.87 13.87
N THR A 96 2.07 6.76 13.35
CA THR A 96 2.60 7.68 12.35
C THR A 96 3.20 6.90 11.19
N PHE A 97 2.82 7.26 9.97
CA PHE A 97 3.49 6.80 8.75
C PHE A 97 4.39 7.91 8.24
N THR A 98 5.63 7.57 7.95
CA THR A 98 6.57 8.48 7.28
C THR A 98 6.78 7.98 5.85
N ILE A 99 6.52 8.85 4.89
CA ILE A 99 6.61 8.56 3.47
C ILE A 99 7.71 9.42 2.86
N ALA A 100 8.66 8.77 2.20
CA ALA A 100 9.70 9.46 1.44
C ALA A 100 9.60 9.05 -0.03
N PHE A 101 9.28 10.00 -0.90
CA PHE A 101 9.29 9.81 -2.34
C PHE A 101 10.62 10.21 -2.95
N THR A 102 11.08 9.41 -3.89
CA THR A 102 12.14 9.81 -4.83
C THR A 102 11.57 9.67 -6.24
N ILE A 103 11.46 10.77 -6.96
CA ILE A 103 10.92 10.79 -8.33
C ILE A 103 12.03 11.27 -9.24
N ARG A 104 12.60 10.37 -10.03
CA ARG A 104 13.71 10.67 -10.93
C ARG A 104 13.20 11.00 -12.32
N GLY A 105 13.87 11.95 -12.94
CA GLY A 105 13.54 12.34 -14.30
C GLY A 105 13.79 13.82 -14.53
N ASP A 106 13.52 14.26 -15.75
CA ASP A 106 13.69 15.63 -16.19
C ASP A 106 12.42 16.44 -15.87
N ILE A 107 12.21 16.69 -14.58
CA ILE A 107 11.11 17.50 -14.04
C ILE A 107 11.63 18.37 -12.91
N ASP A 108 10.98 19.49 -12.64
CA ASP A 108 11.36 20.35 -11.54
C ASP A 108 10.83 19.86 -10.18
N ASP A 109 11.33 20.47 -9.10
CA ASP A 109 10.97 20.04 -7.74
C ASP A 109 9.51 20.36 -7.40
N ASP A 110 8.94 21.43 -7.93
CA ASP A 110 7.53 21.73 -7.73
C ASP A 110 6.64 20.67 -8.35
N THR A 111 6.98 20.18 -9.53
CA THR A 111 6.29 19.06 -10.18
C THR A 111 6.43 17.79 -9.37
N ARG A 112 7.61 17.48 -8.83
CA ARG A 112 7.82 16.33 -7.95
C ARG A 112 6.91 16.40 -6.73
N ARG A 113 6.85 17.55 -6.07
CA ARG A 113 5.98 17.75 -4.90
C ARG A 113 4.51 17.63 -5.26
N ALA A 114 4.10 18.15 -6.40
CA ALA A 114 2.72 18.06 -6.86
C ALA A 114 2.31 16.60 -7.16
N ILE A 115 3.21 15.82 -7.78
CA ILE A 115 2.99 14.38 -8.02
C ILE A 115 2.83 13.63 -6.69
N ALA A 116 3.73 13.85 -5.75
CA ALA A 116 3.72 13.18 -4.45
C ALA A 116 2.43 13.50 -3.67
N ARG A 117 2.03 14.76 -3.66
CA ARG A 117 0.81 15.22 -2.99
C ARG A 117 -0.44 14.59 -3.59
N ALA A 118 -0.58 14.62 -4.91
CA ALA A 118 -1.71 14.01 -5.59
C ALA A 118 -1.78 12.50 -5.33
N ALA A 119 -0.64 11.81 -5.35
CA ALA A 119 -0.58 10.39 -5.06
C ALA A 119 -1.09 10.07 -3.67
N GLU A 120 -0.59 10.78 -2.66
CA GLU A 120 -0.90 10.50 -1.25
C GLU A 120 -2.30 10.99 -0.84
N GLU A 121 -2.66 12.21 -1.22
CA GLU A 121 -3.87 12.86 -0.72
C GLU A 121 -5.14 12.55 -1.53
N GLU A 122 -4.99 12.11 -2.79
CA GLU A 122 -6.14 11.94 -3.68
C GLU A 122 -6.26 10.54 -4.27
N ILE A 123 -5.18 10.00 -4.83
CA ILE A 123 -5.25 8.82 -5.71
C ILE A 123 -5.11 7.51 -4.95
N CYS A 124 -4.20 7.44 -3.96
CA CYS A 124 -3.84 6.18 -3.31
C CYS A 124 -4.99 5.57 -2.50
N THR A 125 -5.55 4.48 -2.99
CA THR A 125 -6.64 3.76 -2.31
C THR A 125 -6.23 3.30 -0.91
N VAL A 126 -5.00 2.81 -0.75
CA VAL A 126 -4.51 2.34 0.56
C VAL A 126 -4.41 3.51 1.54
N SER A 127 -3.83 4.64 1.14
CA SER A 127 -3.76 5.83 1.96
C SER A 127 -5.15 6.33 2.37
N ASN A 128 -6.07 6.41 1.41
CA ASN A 128 -7.45 6.83 1.65
C ASN A 128 -8.16 5.88 2.62
N THR A 129 -7.91 4.57 2.49
CA THR A 129 -8.49 3.54 3.36
C THR A 129 -7.98 3.69 4.80
N ILE A 130 -6.68 3.83 4.99
CA ILE A 130 -6.08 3.99 6.32
C ILE A 130 -6.63 5.24 7.01
N ARG A 131 -6.73 6.36 6.31
CA ARG A 131 -7.25 7.63 6.85
C ARG A 131 -8.74 7.60 7.07
N GLY A 132 -9.48 6.77 6.33
CA GLY A 132 -10.93 6.73 6.35
C GLY A 132 -11.54 6.00 7.55
N ASN A 133 -10.72 5.34 8.38
CA ASN A 133 -11.18 4.58 9.53
C ASN A 133 -12.33 3.61 9.17
N PRO A 134 -12.06 2.57 8.36
CA PRO A 134 -13.10 1.70 7.84
C PRO A 134 -13.81 0.89 8.94
N ASP A 135 -15.05 0.55 8.70
CA ASP A 135 -15.84 -0.28 9.58
C ASP A 135 -15.44 -1.76 9.47
N PHE A 136 -15.61 -2.49 10.58
CA PHE A 136 -15.37 -3.92 10.64
C PHE A 136 -16.69 -4.67 10.82
N SER A 137 -16.85 -5.76 10.10
CA SER A 137 -17.94 -6.72 10.29
C SER A 137 -17.36 -8.12 10.38
N THR A 138 -17.67 -8.84 11.47
CA THR A 138 -17.01 -10.11 11.78
C THR A 138 -18.03 -11.22 11.99
N THR A 139 -17.80 -12.36 11.39
CA THR A 139 -18.56 -13.59 11.65
C THR A 139 -17.61 -14.67 12.17
N VAL A 140 -18.15 -15.64 12.93
CA VAL A 140 -17.37 -16.75 13.48
C VAL A 140 -18.10 -18.05 13.20
N SER A 141 -17.34 -19.06 12.75
CA SER A 141 -17.81 -20.42 12.60
C SER A 141 -16.80 -21.40 13.19
N GLY A 142 -17.21 -22.64 13.42
CA GLY A 142 -16.34 -23.61 14.04
C GLY A 142 -16.37 -24.98 13.40
#